data_20588f830fb5c19e2fd514b1c11830cc
#
_entry.id   20588f830fb5c19e2fd514b1c11830cc
#
_cell.length_a   1.000
_cell.length_b   1.000
_cell.length_c   1.000
_cell.angle_alpha   90.00
_cell.angle_beta   90.00
_cell.angle_gamma   90.00
#
_symmetry.space_group_name_H-M   'P 1'
#
loop_
_entity.id
_entity.type
_entity.pdbx_description
1 polymer ?
#
loop_
_entity_poly.entity_id
_entity_poly.type
_entity_poly.pdbx_seq_one_letter_code
_entity_poly.pdbx_strand_id
1 'polypeptide(L)'
;MSSTLTTRAAWYEKNGEARDVMVLGSLPLKAPGAGEVCVRLAASGVNPSDVKSRRAKPLTDPWVVPHSDGAGIIEAVGEGVAKQRVGERVWIWNAQWQRPHGTASEFIVLPATQAVKLPDNTDFAAGACMGIPGLTAVQAVHLAGNESLRGKKVLVTGASSAVGHYITQLVTQYGGQVIGTVGSEQKAVHAKAAGAVETIFYKTEPVLERLKAFSGGRGVDLIIDMDFATASQWVTQGGLAPHGQLIGYGSNVVGDIPLTFRPLLFNSIGLKFFLVYDLLPADRTWCVNRTNELLAAGQLQHTIGARFSLDQIVQAHEAVEAGQLGNVVIDL
;
A
#
# COMPACT_ATOMS: atom_id res chain seq x y z
N MET A 1 37.70 -20.48 8.24
CA MET A 1 36.99 -19.24 8.62
C MET A 1 35.74 -19.21 7.73
N SER A 2 34.56 -19.37 8.30
CA SER A 2 33.31 -19.24 7.52
C SER A 2 33.20 -17.76 7.09
N SER A 3 33.26 -17.49 5.80
CA SER A 3 33.01 -16.13 5.29
C SER A 3 31.58 -15.74 5.66
N THR A 4 31.43 -14.76 6.53
CA THR A 4 30.11 -14.19 6.82
C THR A 4 29.58 -13.61 5.51
N LEU A 5 28.48 -14.14 5.01
CA LEU A 5 27.79 -13.55 3.86
C LEU A 5 27.35 -12.12 4.26
N THR A 6 27.45 -11.20 3.33
CA THR A 6 27.00 -9.82 3.54
C THR A 6 26.03 -9.40 2.43
N THR A 7 25.17 -8.45 2.73
CA THR A 7 24.28 -7.78 1.78
C THR A 7 24.52 -6.29 1.83
N ARG A 8 24.57 -5.64 0.69
CA ARG A 8 24.52 -4.18 0.62
C ARG A 8 23.10 -3.74 0.97
N ALA A 9 22.97 -2.76 1.86
CA ALA A 9 21.70 -2.30 2.38
C ALA A 9 21.74 -0.83 2.76
N ALA A 10 20.56 -0.22 2.84
CA ALA A 10 20.34 1.06 3.48
C ALA A 10 19.57 0.84 4.78
N TRP A 11 19.97 1.53 5.87
CA TRP A 11 19.33 1.41 7.20
C TRP A 11 19.35 2.73 7.95
N TYR A 12 18.65 2.79 9.06
CA TYR A 12 18.73 3.88 10.03
C TYR A 12 18.79 3.34 11.45
N GLU A 13 19.48 4.08 12.37
CA GLU A 13 19.74 3.73 13.78
C GLU A 13 19.01 4.66 14.75
N LYS A 14 18.36 5.69 14.23
CA LYS A 14 17.52 6.66 14.96
C LYS A 14 16.47 7.25 14.05
N ASN A 15 15.38 7.76 14.64
CA ASN A 15 14.38 8.49 13.88
C ASN A 15 14.90 9.86 13.41
N GLY A 16 14.39 10.37 12.28
CA GLY A 16 14.74 11.68 11.74
C GLY A 16 14.46 11.84 10.26
N GLU A 17 14.96 12.92 9.66
CA GLU A 17 14.90 13.17 8.23
C GLU A 17 15.79 12.18 7.46
N ALA A 18 15.42 11.84 6.22
CA ALA A 18 16.14 10.82 5.45
C ALA A 18 17.63 11.14 5.32
N ARG A 19 17.96 12.39 4.98
CA ARG A 19 19.34 12.86 4.80
C ARG A 19 20.20 12.80 6.05
N ASP A 20 19.57 12.79 7.25
CA ASP A 20 20.27 12.87 8.53
C ASP A 20 20.45 11.50 9.19
N VAL A 21 19.67 10.49 8.76
CA VAL A 21 19.63 9.20 9.45
C VAL A 21 19.88 7.99 8.55
N MET A 22 19.69 8.11 7.23
CA MET A 22 19.91 6.96 6.32
C MET A 22 21.41 6.69 6.14
N VAL A 23 21.79 5.45 6.38
CA VAL A 23 23.15 4.92 6.22
C VAL A 23 23.14 3.90 5.09
N LEU A 24 24.16 3.90 4.24
CA LEU A 24 24.36 2.92 3.19
C LEU A 24 25.66 2.15 3.45
N GLY A 25 25.61 0.82 3.34
CA GLY A 25 26.79 -0.01 3.58
C GLY A 25 26.47 -1.49 3.46
N SER A 26 27.26 -2.32 4.14
CA SER A 26 27.11 -3.78 4.15
C SER A 26 26.70 -4.27 5.53
N LEU A 27 25.68 -5.12 5.57
CA LEU A 27 25.19 -5.79 6.77
C LEU A 27 25.41 -7.32 6.65
N PRO A 28 25.58 -8.03 7.78
CA PRO A 28 25.61 -9.48 7.78
C PRO A 28 24.33 -10.09 7.19
N LEU A 29 24.46 -11.06 6.30
CA LEU A 29 23.37 -11.84 5.75
C LEU A 29 23.39 -13.24 6.34
N LYS A 30 22.31 -13.66 6.99
CA LYS A 30 22.16 -15.02 7.50
C LYS A 30 21.70 -15.96 6.37
N ALA A 31 22.09 -17.22 6.44
CA ALA A 31 21.47 -18.25 5.60
C ALA A 31 19.99 -18.43 6.01
N PRO A 32 19.09 -18.80 5.07
CA PRO A 32 17.70 -19.04 5.40
C PRO A 32 17.55 -20.23 6.36
N GLY A 33 16.82 -20.01 7.45
CA GLY A 33 16.45 -21.02 8.42
C GLY A 33 15.27 -21.88 7.95
N ALA A 34 14.78 -22.77 8.82
CA ALA A 34 13.62 -23.59 8.52
C ALA A 34 12.38 -22.74 8.17
N GLY A 35 11.73 -23.06 7.04
CA GLY A 35 10.57 -22.32 6.54
C GLY A 35 10.88 -20.96 5.89
N GLU A 36 12.16 -20.59 5.75
CA GLU A 36 12.58 -19.30 5.17
C GLU A 36 13.16 -19.46 3.75
N VAL A 37 13.19 -18.35 3.03
CA VAL A 37 13.88 -18.20 1.74
C VAL A 37 14.81 -17.00 1.79
N CYS A 38 15.91 -17.08 1.03
CA CYS A 38 16.74 -15.94 0.69
C CYS A 38 16.35 -15.44 -0.70
N VAL A 39 15.97 -14.18 -0.80
CA VAL A 39 15.59 -13.54 -2.06
C VAL A 39 16.66 -12.52 -2.44
N ARG A 40 17.21 -12.64 -3.65
CA ARG A 40 17.94 -11.56 -4.31
C ARG A 40 16.94 -10.59 -4.88
N LEU A 41 16.92 -9.40 -4.32
CA LEU A 41 15.99 -8.36 -4.69
C LEU A 41 16.39 -7.70 -6.03
N ALA A 42 15.40 -7.41 -6.85
CA ALA A 42 15.54 -6.65 -8.08
C ALA A 42 14.86 -5.27 -7.94
N ALA A 43 13.86 -5.18 -7.04
CA ALA A 43 13.15 -3.94 -6.77
C ALA A 43 12.63 -3.90 -5.33
N SER A 44 12.63 -2.70 -4.74
CA SER A 44 12.06 -2.41 -3.42
C SER A 44 11.12 -1.21 -3.51
N GLY A 45 9.88 -1.38 -3.02
CA GLY A 45 8.86 -0.32 -3.02
C GLY A 45 9.00 0.60 -1.80
N VAL A 46 8.87 1.89 -2.02
CA VAL A 46 8.94 2.92 -0.96
C VAL A 46 7.55 3.47 -0.70
N ASN A 47 7.05 3.32 0.53
CA ASN A 47 5.70 3.72 0.90
C ASN A 47 5.67 4.87 1.92
N PRO A 48 4.56 5.63 2.02
CA PRO A 48 4.38 6.62 3.09
C PRO A 48 4.52 6.05 4.49
N SER A 49 4.19 4.76 4.70
CA SER A 49 4.38 4.07 5.98
C SER A 49 5.86 3.91 6.36
N ASP A 50 6.74 3.66 5.38
CA ASP A 50 8.19 3.54 5.60
C ASP A 50 8.77 4.89 6.04
N VAL A 51 8.34 5.96 5.39
CA VAL A 51 8.71 7.34 5.73
C VAL A 51 8.22 7.71 7.14
N LYS A 52 6.93 7.43 7.44
CA LYS A 52 6.35 7.69 8.78
C LYS A 52 7.09 6.90 9.86
N SER A 53 7.42 5.63 9.60
CA SER A 53 8.17 4.79 10.53
C SER A 53 9.59 5.33 10.77
N ARG A 54 10.33 5.67 9.73
CA ARG A 54 11.65 6.28 9.86
C ARG A 54 11.61 7.58 10.67
N ARG A 55 10.56 8.43 10.46
CA ARG A 55 10.46 9.72 11.15
C ARG A 55 10.11 9.61 12.62
N ALA A 56 9.19 8.71 12.99
CA ALA A 56 8.55 8.81 14.31
C ALA A 56 8.27 7.48 15.03
N LYS A 57 8.34 6.31 14.38
CA LYS A 57 8.10 5.04 15.07
C LYS A 57 9.32 4.69 15.91
N PRO A 58 9.20 4.53 17.23
CA PRO A 58 10.32 4.11 18.07
C PRO A 58 10.98 2.83 17.56
N LEU A 59 12.31 2.79 17.51
CA LEU A 59 13.06 1.61 17.15
C LEU A 59 13.00 0.59 18.28
N THR A 60 12.73 -0.66 17.93
CA THR A 60 12.81 -1.82 18.85
C THR A 60 14.14 -2.57 18.72
N ASP A 61 14.86 -2.31 17.65
CA ASP A 61 16.13 -2.91 17.28
C ASP A 61 17.22 -1.84 17.17
N PRO A 62 18.50 -2.18 17.24
CA PRO A 62 19.60 -1.21 17.10
C PRO A 62 19.60 -0.46 15.76
N TRP A 63 19.05 -1.06 14.74
CA TRP A 63 18.92 -0.50 13.39
C TRP A 63 17.75 -1.12 12.66
N VAL A 64 17.27 -0.44 11.59
CA VAL A 64 16.18 -0.88 10.73
C VAL A 64 16.55 -0.65 9.27
N VAL A 65 16.56 -1.71 8.48
CA VAL A 65 16.48 -1.65 7.01
C VAL A 65 15.02 -1.43 6.65
N PRO A 66 14.65 -0.31 6.04
CA PRO A 66 13.25 0.00 5.75
C PRO A 66 12.68 -0.82 4.60
N HIS A 67 11.45 -0.54 4.28
CA HIS A 67 10.60 -1.05 3.21
C HIS A 67 10.03 -2.45 3.47
N SER A 68 8.72 -2.53 3.28
CA SER A 68 7.94 -3.76 3.45
C SER A 68 7.65 -4.48 2.15
N ASP A 69 7.83 -3.80 1.02
CA ASP A 69 7.53 -4.28 -0.33
C ASP A 69 8.80 -4.56 -1.10
N GLY A 70 8.82 -5.63 -1.87
CA GLY A 70 9.92 -5.93 -2.75
C GLY A 70 9.55 -6.97 -3.80
N ALA A 71 10.44 -7.17 -4.74
CA ALA A 71 10.35 -8.25 -5.73
C ALA A 71 11.75 -8.68 -6.15
N GLY A 72 11.89 -9.95 -6.49
CA GLY A 72 13.19 -10.52 -6.83
C GLY A 72 13.11 -11.98 -7.18
N ILE A 73 14.23 -12.67 -6.97
CA ILE A 73 14.41 -14.10 -7.30
C ILE A 73 14.87 -14.84 -6.06
N ILE A 74 14.26 -15.98 -5.76
CA ILE A 74 14.69 -16.84 -4.66
C ILE A 74 16.06 -17.45 -5.03
N GLU A 75 17.08 -17.15 -4.25
CA GLU A 75 18.46 -17.67 -4.42
C GLU A 75 18.72 -18.93 -3.58
N ALA A 76 18.08 -19.02 -2.41
CA ALA A 76 18.24 -20.16 -1.52
C ALA A 76 16.97 -20.40 -0.71
N VAL A 77 16.78 -21.64 -0.28
CA VAL A 77 15.66 -22.06 0.56
C VAL A 77 16.18 -22.79 1.80
N GLY A 78 15.52 -22.57 2.93
CA GLY A 78 15.79 -23.28 4.18
C GLY A 78 15.09 -24.63 4.25
N GLU A 79 15.32 -25.34 5.36
CA GLU A 79 14.67 -26.61 5.63
C GLU A 79 13.14 -26.50 5.58
N GLY A 80 12.46 -27.50 5.03
CA GLY A 80 11.00 -27.54 4.89
C GLY A 80 10.44 -26.72 3.72
N VAL A 81 11.26 -25.93 3.01
CA VAL A 81 10.84 -25.24 1.78
C VAL A 81 11.24 -26.05 0.55
N ALA A 82 10.34 -26.17 -0.42
CA ALA A 82 10.56 -26.90 -1.65
C ALA A 82 11.76 -26.34 -2.44
N LYS A 83 12.76 -27.18 -2.74
CA LYS A 83 13.99 -26.77 -3.44
C LYS A 83 13.73 -26.20 -4.85
N GLN A 84 12.64 -26.61 -5.47
CA GLN A 84 12.19 -26.14 -6.79
C GLN A 84 11.83 -24.65 -6.80
N ARG A 85 11.65 -24.02 -5.64
CA ARG A 85 11.44 -22.57 -5.53
C ARG A 85 12.70 -21.73 -5.81
N VAL A 86 13.90 -22.33 -5.80
CA VAL A 86 15.13 -21.63 -6.21
C VAL A 86 14.99 -21.22 -7.68
N GLY A 87 15.25 -19.97 -8.00
CA GLY A 87 15.04 -19.37 -9.32
C GLY A 87 13.63 -18.81 -9.53
N GLU A 88 12.70 -19.01 -8.60
CA GLU A 88 11.33 -18.49 -8.70
C GLU A 88 11.33 -16.96 -8.57
N ARG A 89 10.64 -16.27 -9.49
CA ARG A 89 10.35 -14.85 -9.41
C ARG A 89 9.28 -14.62 -8.37
N VAL A 90 9.50 -13.68 -7.45
CA VAL A 90 8.57 -13.43 -6.33
C VAL A 90 8.35 -11.94 -6.10
N TRP A 91 7.17 -11.61 -5.56
CA TRP A 91 6.91 -10.36 -4.87
C TRP A 91 6.75 -10.60 -3.38
N ILE A 92 7.03 -9.59 -2.56
CA ILE A 92 7.17 -9.70 -1.12
C ILE A 92 6.19 -8.76 -0.43
N TRP A 93 5.60 -9.24 0.68
CA TRP A 93 4.77 -8.43 1.57
C TRP A 93 5.29 -8.48 3.01
N ASN A 94 5.04 -7.42 3.78
CA ASN A 94 5.40 -7.27 5.20
C ASN A 94 6.87 -7.58 5.52
N ALA A 95 7.81 -7.25 4.62
CA ALA A 95 9.22 -7.55 4.84
C ALA A 95 9.76 -6.92 6.15
N GLN A 96 9.43 -5.69 6.43
CA GLN A 96 9.90 -4.95 7.63
C GLN A 96 8.85 -4.93 8.76
N TRP A 97 7.83 -5.77 8.74
CA TRP A 97 6.83 -5.79 9.82
C TRP A 97 7.32 -6.59 11.03
N GLN A 98 7.45 -5.91 12.21
CA GLN A 98 7.89 -6.49 13.49
C GLN A 98 9.28 -7.15 13.45
N ARG A 99 10.16 -6.67 12.57
CA ARG A 99 11.55 -7.10 12.46
C ARG A 99 12.42 -5.99 11.83
N PRO A 100 13.75 -6.00 12.06
CA PRO A 100 14.61 -4.93 11.55
C PRO A 100 14.93 -5.03 10.06
N HIS A 101 14.72 -6.17 9.40
CA HIS A 101 15.11 -6.39 8.02
C HIS A 101 13.97 -6.12 7.04
N GLY A 102 14.10 -5.07 6.23
CA GLY A 102 13.24 -4.74 5.10
C GLY A 102 13.92 -4.98 3.74
N THR A 103 13.28 -4.47 2.68
CA THR A 103 13.72 -4.71 1.30
C THR A 103 14.66 -3.63 0.73
N ALA A 104 15.06 -2.62 1.51
CA ALA A 104 16.09 -1.68 1.10
C ALA A 104 17.50 -2.30 1.17
N SER A 105 17.68 -3.46 0.51
CA SER A 105 18.90 -4.27 0.50
C SER A 105 18.97 -5.15 -0.75
N GLU A 106 20.17 -5.61 -1.13
CA GLU A 106 20.32 -6.53 -2.28
C GLU A 106 19.75 -7.92 -2.01
N PHE A 107 19.82 -8.38 -0.74
CA PHE A 107 19.30 -9.68 -0.33
C PHE A 107 18.47 -9.55 0.96
N ILE A 108 17.44 -10.36 1.06
CA ILE A 108 16.64 -10.49 2.27
C ILE A 108 16.34 -11.98 2.56
N VAL A 109 16.39 -12.34 3.85
CA VAL A 109 15.90 -13.64 4.34
C VAL A 109 14.58 -13.42 5.05
N LEU A 110 13.55 -14.19 4.68
CA LEU A 110 12.19 -14.03 5.19
C LEU A 110 11.40 -15.35 5.11
N PRO A 111 10.28 -15.46 5.87
CA PRO A 111 9.39 -16.61 5.76
C PRO A 111 8.93 -16.85 4.31
N ALA A 112 9.00 -18.08 3.87
CA ALA A 112 8.68 -18.48 2.50
C ALA A 112 7.25 -18.11 2.06
N THR A 113 6.33 -17.95 3.02
CA THR A 113 4.95 -17.50 2.80
C THR A 113 4.84 -16.02 2.41
N GLN A 114 5.84 -15.21 2.75
CA GLN A 114 5.89 -13.79 2.41
C GLN A 114 6.50 -13.53 1.02
N ALA A 115 7.14 -14.53 0.42
CA ALA A 115 7.68 -14.51 -0.94
C ALA A 115 6.69 -15.23 -1.87
N VAL A 116 5.83 -14.49 -2.52
CA VAL A 116 4.74 -14.99 -3.37
C VAL A 116 5.20 -15.03 -4.82
N LYS A 117 4.89 -16.11 -5.54
CA LYS A 117 5.24 -16.23 -6.95
C LYS A 117 4.71 -15.03 -7.76
N LEU A 118 5.61 -14.34 -8.46
CA LEU A 118 5.27 -13.24 -9.37
C LEU A 118 4.95 -13.80 -10.76
N PRO A 119 3.79 -13.49 -11.35
CA PRO A 119 3.47 -13.90 -12.72
C PRO A 119 4.51 -13.39 -13.74
N ASP A 120 4.76 -14.17 -14.79
CA ASP A 120 5.81 -13.88 -15.77
C ASP A 120 5.57 -12.59 -16.58
N ASN A 121 4.31 -12.22 -16.74
CA ASN A 121 3.87 -10.98 -17.42
C ASN A 121 3.98 -9.73 -16.53
N THR A 122 4.44 -9.83 -15.29
CA THR A 122 4.59 -8.70 -14.35
C THR A 122 6.07 -8.45 -14.10
N ASP A 123 6.53 -7.21 -14.25
CA ASP A 123 7.91 -6.85 -13.94
C ASP A 123 8.15 -6.72 -12.42
N PHE A 124 9.43 -6.66 -12.01
CA PHE A 124 9.78 -6.58 -10.59
C PHE A 124 9.38 -5.25 -9.96
N ALA A 125 9.40 -4.14 -10.70
CA ALA A 125 8.98 -2.85 -10.18
C ALA A 125 7.49 -2.85 -9.83
N ALA A 126 6.65 -3.43 -10.70
CA ALA A 126 5.22 -3.63 -10.42
C ALA A 126 5.03 -4.61 -9.24
N GLY A 127 5.79 -5.70 -9.20
CA GLY A 127 5.79 -6.66 -8.09
C GLY A 127 6.11 -6.01 -6.75
N ALA A 128 7.09 -5.09 -6.72
CA ALA A 128 7.48 -4.33 -5.53
C ALA A 128 6.41 -3.31 -5.05
N CYS A 129 5.30 -3.16 -5.76
CA CYS A 129 4.17 -2.32 -5.37
C CYS A 129 2.97 -3.13 -4.87
N MET A 130 3.10 -4.45 -4.73
CA MET A 130 1.95 -5.31 -4.36
C MET A 130 1.81 -5.52 -2.85
N GLY A 131 2.88 -5.50 -2.09
CA GLY A 131 2.87 -5.83 -0.66
C GLY A 131 2.06 -4.88 0.19
N ILE A 132 2.16 -3.58 0.00
CA ILE A 132 1.38 -2.56 0.72
C ILE A 132 0.31 -1.94 -0.20
N PRO A 133 0.64 -1.27 -1.32
CA PRO A 133 -0.40 -0.61 -2.11
C PRO A 133 -1.40 -1.60 -2.70
N GLY A 134 -0.94 -2.67 -3.33
CA GLY A 134 -1.79 -3.67 -3.98
C GLY A 134 -2.69 -4.40 -2.96
N LEU A 135 -2.12 -4.98 -1.90
CA LEU A 135 -2.90 -5.70 -0.90
C LEU A 135 -3.86 -4.78 -0.13
N THR A 136 -3.47 -3.52 0.15
CA THR A 136 -4.38 -2.54 0.77
C THR A 136 -5.59 -2.29 -0.11
N ALA A 137 -5.38 -2.10 -1.42
CA ALA A 137 -6.48 -1.87 -2.35
C ALA A 137 -7.40 -3.09 -2.49
N VAL A 138 -6.82 -4.29 -2.61
CA VAL A 138 -7.58 -5.54 -2.71
C VAL A 138 -8.39 -5.78 -1.44
N GLN A 139 -7.81 -5.58 -0.24
CA GLN A 139 -8.51 -5.73 1.03
C GLN A 139 -9.63 -4.70 1.20
N ALA A 140 -9.40 -3.44 0.86
CA ALA A 140 -10.43 -2.41 0.94
C ALA A 140 -11.67 -2.77 0.10
N VAL A 141 -11.44 -3.22 -1.14
CA VAL A 141 -12.52 -3.61 -2.06
C VAL A 141 -13.17 -4.93 -1.63
N HIS A 142 -12.41 -5.88 -1.07
CA HIS A 142 -12.95 -7.10 -0.48
C HIS A 142 -13.91 -6.81 0.68
N LEU A 143 -13.52 -5.94 1.60
CA LEU A 143 -14.36 -5.49 2.71
C LEU A 143 -15.62 -4.73 2.25
N ALA A 144 -15.57 -4.11 1.08
CA ALA A 144 -16.71 -3.46 0.43
C ALA A 144 -17.69 -4.45 -0.22
N GLY A 145 -17.32 -5.74 -0.34
CA GLY A 145 -18.17 -6.80 -0.88
C GLY A 145 -18.08 -6.96 -2.40
N ASN A 146 -16.97 -6.57 -3.04
CA ASN A 146 -16.67 -6.83 -4.46
C ASN A 146 -17.86 -6.61 -5.42
N GLU A 147 -18.54 -7.69 -5.81
CA GLU A 147 -19.66 -7.66 -6.77
C GLU A 147 -20.85 -6.79 -6.30
N SER A 148 -20.97 -6.53 -5.00
CA SER A 148 -21.99 -5.60 -4.47
C SER A 148 -21.72 -4.14 -4.85
N LEU A 149 -20.56 -3.84 -5.43
CA LEU A 149 -20.18 -2.50 -5.89
C LEU A 149 -20.86 -2.08 -7.20
N ARG A 150 -21.46 -3.01 -7.93
CA ARG A 150 -22.14 -2.69 -9.20
C ARG A 150 -23.19 -1.59 -9.01
N GLY A 151 -23.02 -0.48 -9.73
CA GLY A 151 -23.89 0.70 -9.68
C GLY A 151 -23.75 1.57 -8.41
N LYS A 152 -22.91 1.21 -7.45
CA LYS A 152 -22.64 1.99 -6.25
C LYS A 152 -21.85 3.25 -6.57
N LYS A 153 -22.19 4.34 -5.88
CA LYS A 153 -21.42 5.59 -5.90
C LYS A 153 -20.38 5.54 -4.79
N VAL A 154 -19.11 5.63 -5.16
CA VAL A 154 -17.98 5.40 -4.26
C VAL A 154 -17.06 6.61 -4.25
N LEU A 155 -16.82 7.18 -3.06
CA LEU A 155 -15.71 8.11 -2.87
C LEU A 155 -14.43 7.34 -2.60
N VAL A 156 -13.38 7.65 -3.35
CA VAL A 156 -12.01 7.22 -3.04
C VAL A 156 -11.19 8.44 -2.65
N THR A 157 -10.77 8.53 -1.38
CA THR A 157 -9.88 9.62 -0.97
C THR A 157 -8.46 9.38 -1.45
N GLY A 158 -7.82 10.41 -2.01
CA GLY A 158 -6.50 10.26 -2.62
C GLY A 158 -6.47 9.30 -3.80
N ALA A 159 -7.46 9.38 -4.70
CA ALA A 159 -7.64 8.47 -5.84
C ALA A 159 -6.43 8.38 -6.79
N SER A 160 -5.51 9.35 -6.73
CA SER A 160 -4.25 9.36 -7.48
C SER A 160 -3.05 8.82 -6.70
N SER A 161 -3.22 8.46 -5.42
CA SER A 161 -2.15 7.84 -4.63
C SER A 161 -1.87 6.41 -5.10
N ALA A 162 -0.74 5.82 -4.68
CA ALA A 162 -0.40 4.44 -5.00
C ALA A 162 -1.55 3.45 -4.68
N VAL A 163 -2.13 3.55 -3.48
CA VAL A 163 -3.28 2.73 -3.05
C VAL A 163 -4.56 3.15 -3.77
N GLY A 164 -4.88 4.46 -3.78
CA GLY A 164 -6.13 4.98 -4.34
C GLY A 164 -6.28 4.70 -5.83
N HIS A 165 -5.18 4.66 -6.58
CA HIS A 165 -5.17 4.30 -7.99
C HIS A 165 -5.60 2.85 -8.21
N TYR A 166 -5.08 1.90 -7.43
CA TYR A 166 -5.53 0.50 -7.48
C TYR A 166 -6.97 0.33 -7.00
N ILE A 167 -7.38 1.01 -5.93
CA ILE A 167 -8.78 0.99 -5.46
C ILE A 167 -9.72 1.47 -6.56
N THR A 168 -9.39 2.59 -7.22
CA THR A 168 -10.20 3.15 -8.31
C THR A 168 -10.38 2.16 -9.45
N GLN A 169 -9.29 1.50 -9.88
CA GLN A 169 -9.35 0.45 -10.91
C GLN A 169 -10.27 -0.71 -10.48
N LEU A 170 -10.07 -1.23 -9.27
CA LEU A 170 -10.84 -2.38 -8.78
C LEU A 170 -12.32 -2.06 -8.61
N VAL A 171 -12.67 -0.90 -8.01
CA VAL A 171 -14.06 -0.47 -7.88
C VAL A 171 -14.73 -0.34 -9.25
N THR A 172 -14.03 0.24 -10.22
CA THR A 172 -14.54 0.39 -11.59
C THR A 172 -14.72 -0.97 -12.28
N GLN A 173 -13.77 -1.89 -12.11
CA GLN A 173 -13.89 -3.26 -12.66
C GLN A 173 -15.10 -4.01 -12.11
N TYR A 174 -15.46 -3.79 -10.84
CA TYR A 174 -16.69 -4.33 -10.24
C TYR A 174 -17.96 -3.52 -10.56
N GLY A 175 -17.86 -2.52 -11.45
CA GLY A 175 -19.00 -1.73 -11.94
C GLY A 175 -19.45 -0.61 -11.00
N GLY A 176 -18.62 -0.21 -10.03
CA GLY A 176 -18.85 0.97 -9.20
C GLY A 176 -18.51 2.27 -9.94
N GLN A 177 -19.13 3.37 -9.53
CA GLN A 177 -18.89 4.71 -10.05
C GLN A 177 -18.03 5.48 -9.05
N VAL A 178 -16.79 5.78 -9.41
CA VAL A 178 -15.83 6.43 -8.51
C VAL A 178 -15.84 7.94 -8.71
N ILE A 179 -15.99 8.69 -7.60
CA ILE A 179 -15.57 10.07 -7.48
C ILE A 179 -14.31 10.12 -6.61
N GLY A 180 -13.24 10.76 -7.08
CA GLY A 180 -11.94 10.71 -6.40
C GLY A 180 -11.48 12.05 -5.86
N THR A 181 -10.98 12.15 -4.61
CA THR A 181 -10.29 13.38 -4.20
C THR A 181 -8.88 13.42 -4.74
N VAL A 182 -8.47 14.58 -5.24
CA VAL A 182 -7.15 14.83 -5.84
C VAL A 182 -6.60 16.19 -5.45
N GLY A 183 -5.27 16.37 -5.50
CA GLY A 183 -4.61 17.60 -5.09
C GLY A 183 -4.13 18.49 -6.23
N SER A 184 -4.23 18.06 -7.50
CA SER A 184 -3.80 18.83 -8.68
C SER A 184 -4.42 18.27 -9.96
N GLU A 185 -4.36 19.04 -11.06
CA GLU A 185 -4.86 18.64 -12.38
C GLU A 185 -4.17 17.36 -12.90
N GLN A 186 -2.86 17.27 -12.78
CA GLN A 186 -2.10 16.07 -13.16
C GLN A 186 -2.62 14.83 -12.40
N LYS A 187 -2.91 14.99 -11.10
CA LYS A 187 -3.48 13.92 -10.26
C LYS A 187 -4.91 13.58 -10.65
N ALA A 188 -5.71 14.57 -11.13
CA ALA A 188 -7.05 14.32 -11.65
C ALA A 188 -7.03 13.49 -12.94
N VAL A 189 -6.14 13.84 -13.88
CA VAL A 189 -5.94 13.04 -15.11
C VAL A 189 -5.57 11.61 -14.78
N HIS A 190 -4.67 11.40 -13.81
CA HIS A 190 -4.24 10.06 -13.38
C HIS A 190 -5.38 9.26 -12.73
N ALA A 191 -6.19 9.88 -11.87
CA ALA A 191 -7.34 9.22 -11.26
C ALA A 191 -8.43 8.85 -12.29
N LYS A 192 -8.67 9.72 -13.28
CA LYS A 192 -9.60 9.43 -14.40
C LYS A 192 -9.10 8.31 -15.28
N ALA A 193 -7.79 8.22 -15.55
CA ALA A 193 -7.19 7.11 -16.28
C ALA A 193 -7.39 5.76 -15.56
N ALA A 194 -7.47 5.76 -14.22
CA ALA A 194 -7.81 4.58 -13.43
C ALA A 194 -9.32 4.24 -13.44
N GLY A 195 -10.18 5.09 -14.02
CA GLY A 195 -11.61 4.87 -14.12
C GLY A 195 -12.49 5.76 -13.24
N ALA A 196 -11.92 6.78 -12.55
CA ALA A 196 -12.74 7.74 -11.82
C ALA A 196 -13.63 8.53 -12.80
N VAL A 197 -14.94 8.53 -12.54
CA VAL A 197 -15.95 9.27 -13.34
C VAL A 197 -15.79 10.76 -13.11
N GLU A 198 -15.57 11.16 -11.86
CA GLU A 198 -15.36 12.55 -11.45
C GLU A 198 -14.18 12.66 -10.47
N THR A 199 -13.65 13.87 -10.35
CA THR A 199 -12.61 14.22 -9.37
C THR A 199 -12.99 15.49 -8.62
N ILE A 200 -12.53 15.59 -7.37
CA ILE A 200 -12.72 16.75 -6.48
C ILE A 200 -11.35 17.28 -6.07
N PHE A 201 -11.08 18.54 -6.33
CA PHE A 201 -9.87 19.22 -5.85
C PHE A 201 -10.05 19.59 -4.37
N TYR A 202 -9.73 18.68 -3.46
CA TYR A 202 -10.05 18.78 -2.04
C TYR A 202 -9.50 20.04 -1.34
N LYS A 203 -8.52 20.74 -1.94
CA LYS A 203 -7.96 21.99 -1.41
C LYS A 203 -8.79 23.23 -1.76
N THR A 204 -9.59 23.18 -2.81
CA THR A 204 -10.27 24.34 -3.39
C THR A 204 -11.76 24.13 -3.62
N GLU A 205 -12.23 22.89 -3.59
CA GLU A 205 -13.66 22.58 -3.79
C GLU A 205 -14.31 22.07 -2.48
N PRO A 206 -15.58 22.37 -2.25
CA PRO A 206 -16.34 21.89 -1.10
C PRO A 206 -16.69 20.41 -1.29
N VAL A 207 -15.86 19.50 -0.75
CA VAL A 207 -15.97 18.05 -0.97
C VAL A 207 -17.37 17.53 -0.67
N LEU A 208 -17.98 17.90 0.45
CA LEU A 208 -19.31 17.42 0.85
C LEU A 208 -20.41 17.79 -0.17
N GLU A 209 -20.38 19.00 -0.69
CA GLU A 209 -21.36 19.49 -1.70
C GLU A 209 -21.18 18.71 -3.01
N ARG A 210 -19.91 18.49 -3.42
CA ARG A 210 -19.60 17.69 -4.61
C ARG A 210 -20.08 16.25 -4.46
N LEU A 211 -19.90 15.62 -3.28
CA LEU A 211 -20.41 14.27 -3.00
C LEU A 211 -21.95 14.22 -3.09
N LYS A 212 -22.65 15.24 -2.53
CA LYS A 212 -24.10 15.32 -2.61
C LYS A 212 -24.57 15.53 -4.06
N ALA A 213 -23.92 16.39 -4.82
CA ALA A 213 -24.23 16.59 -6.24
C ALA A 213 -24.06 15.29 -7.03
N PHE A 214 -22.91 14.60 -6.89
CA PHE A 214 -22.63 13.33 -7.54
C PHE A 214 -23.65 12.24 -7.18
N SER A 215 -24.13 12.24 -5.92
CA SER A 215 -25.05 11.21 -5.40
C SER A 215 -26.55 11.57 -5.54
N GLY A 216 -26.89 12.71 -6.13
CA GLY A 216 -28.28 13.17 -6.20
C GLY A 216 -28.86 13.56 -4.83
N GLY A 217 -28.04 14.11 -3.95
CA GLY A 217 -28.41 14.61 -2.62
C GLY A 217 -28.34 13.58 -1.49
N ARG A 218 -28.23 12.27 -1.80
CA ARG A 218 -28.30 11.17 -0.80
C ARG A 218 -27.01 10.94 -0.01
N GLY A 219 -25.87 11.41 -0.48
CA GLY A 219 -24.56 10.92 -0.10
C GLY A 219 -24.14 9.68 -0.91
N VAL A 220 -22.84 9.33 -0.89
CA VAL A 220 -22.31 8.16 -1.61
C VAL A 220 -22.61 6.87 -0.84
N ASP A 221 -22.65 5.74 -1.52
CA ASP A 221 -22.91 4.44 -0.90
C ASP A 221 -21.71 3.92 -0.09
N LEU A 222 -20.49 4.33 -0.50
CA LEU A 222 -19.25 3.87 0.09
C LEU A 222 -18.19 4.99 0.06
N ILE A 223 -17.42 5.07 1.13
CA ILE A 223 -16.17 5.84 1.19
C ILE A 223 -15.03 4.87 1.45
N ILE A 224 -14.02 4.82 0.59
CA ILE A 224 -12.76 4.12 0.85
C ILE A 224 -11.69 5.18 1.13
N ASP A 225 -11.13 5.14 2.33
CA ASP A 225 -10.51 6.32 2.91
C ASP A 225 -9.09 6.10 3.44
N MET A 226 -8.20 7.02 3.07
CA MET A 226 -6.81 7.08 3.54
C MET A 226 -6.58 8.07 4.69
N ASP A 227 -7.56 8.91 5.04
CA ASP A 227 -7.45 9.95 6.08
C ASP A 227 -8.74 10.14 6.86
N PHE A 228 -8.98 9.26 7.81
CA PHE A 228 -10.20 9.21 8.59
C PHE A 228 -10.48 10.51 9.36
N ALA A 229 -9.46 11.25 9.80
CA ALA A 229 -9.64 12.51 10.48
C ALA A 229 -10.42 13.53 9.62
N THR A 230 -10.17 13.55 8.31
CA THR A 230 -10.91 14.40 7.36
C THR A 230 -12.24 13.77 6.97
N ALA A 231 -12.27 12.48 6.63
CA ALA A 231 -13.48 11.81 6.15
C ALA A 231 -14.57 11.70 7.22
N SER A 232 -14.23 11.60 8.50
CA SER A 232 -15.17 11.55 9.63
C SER A 232 -16.16 12.73 9.64
N GLN A 233 -15.70 13.90 9.21
CA GLN A 233 -16.54 15.10 9.13
C GLN A 233 -17.61 14.97 8.03
N TRP A 234 -17.23 14.41 6.88
CA TRP A 234 -18.18 14.20 5.77
C TRP A 234 -19.22 13.15 6.12
N VAL A 235 -18.81 12.09 6.82
CA VAL A 235 -19.71 11.01 7.29
C VAL A 235 -20.79 11.60 8.20
N THR A 236 -20.40 12.41 9.18
CA THR A 236 -21.36 12.99 10.14
C THR A 236 -22.28 14.05 9.53
N GLN A 237 -21.92 14.63 8.37
CA GLN A 237 -22.66 15.67 7.67
C GLN A 237 -23.47 15.14 6.46
N GLY A 238 -23.66 13.82 6.36
CA GLY A 238 -24.46 13.20 5.30
C GLY A 238 -23.71 12.98 3.99
N GLY A 239 -22.39 12.84 4.05
CA GLY A 239 -21.57 12.42 2.91
C GLY A 239 -21.79 10.97 2.51
N LEU A 240 -22.25 10.11 3.44
CA LEU A 240 -22.73 8.77 3.20
C LEU A 240 -24.26 8.72 3.11
N ALA A 241 -24.77 7.90 2.21
CA ALA A 241 -26.19 7.54 2.12
C ALA A 241 -26.59 6.70 3.35
N PRO A 242 -27.90 6.64 3.70
CA PRO A 242 -28.38 5.67 4.68
C PRO A 242 -27.94 4.24 4.32
N HIS A 243 -27.48 3.48 5.31
CA HIS A 243 -26.84 2.16 5.17
C HIS A 243 -25.51 2.17 4.42
N GLY A 244 -24.93 3.35 4.18
CA GLY A 244 -23.61 3.49 3.58
C GLY A 244 -22.48 3.04 4.51
N GLN A 245 -21.30 2.81 3.95
CA GLN A 245 -20.13 2.35 4.68
C GLN A 245 -18.92 3.24 4.45
N LEU A 246 -18.07 3.37 5.47
CA LEU A 246 -16.70 3.86 5.32
C LEU A 246 -15.74 2.72 5.62
N ILE A 247 -14.77 2.52 4.72
CA ILE A 247 -13.65 1.59 4.92
C ILE A 247 -12.37 2.42 4.99
N GLY A 248 -11.77 2.49 6.19
CA GLY A 248 -10.60 3.30 6.47
C GLY A 248 -9.34 2.43 6.63
N TYR A 249 -8.23 2.90 6.03
CA TYR A 249 -6.92 2.25 6.15
C TYR A 249 -5.80 3.21 6.58
N GLY A 250 -6.13 4.45 6.92
CA GLY A 250 -5.17 5.42 7.39
C GLY A 250 -5.79 6.67 8.03
N SER A 251 -4.93 7.46 8.66
CA SER A 251 -5.21 8.81 9.13
C SER A 251 -3.90 9.61 9.19
N ASN A 252 -4.02 10.93 9.02
CA ASN A 252 -2.91 11.87 9.24
C ASN A 252 -2.87 12.39 10.68
N VAL A 253 -3.90 12.11 11.49
CA VAL A 253 -3.96 12.48 12.90
C VAL A 253 -3.65 11.26 13.75
N VAL A 254 -2.71 11.44 14.68
CA VAL A 254 -2.39 10.49 15.76
C VAL A 254 -3.11 10.98 17.01
N GLY A 255 -4.11 10.24 17.48
CA GLY A 255 -4.90 10.62 18.65
C GLY A 255 -6.40 10.53 18.40
N ASP A 256 -7.17 11.17 19.24
CA ASP A 256 -8.64 11.10 19.22
C ASP A 256 -9.24 11.80 17.99
N ILE A 257 -10.16 11.12 17.32
CA ILE A 257 -10.96 11.67 16.22
C ILE A 257 -12.42 11.68 16.68
N PRO A 258 -13.00 12.87 17.00
CA PRO A 258 -14.36 12.94 17.50
C PRO A 258 -15.38 12.65 16.40
N LEU A 259 -16.44 11.92 16.76
CA LEU A 259 -17.56 11.59 15.89
C LEU A 259 -18.89 11.99 16.54
N THR A 260 -19.81 12.56 15.77
CA THR A 260 -21.17 12.80 16.20
C THR A 260 -21.99 11.53 16.02
N PHE A 261 -22.35 10.85 17.11
CA PHE A 261 -22.97 9.53 17.09
C PHE A 261 -24.37 9.47 16.44
N ARG A 262 -25.24 10.47 16.73
CA ARG A 262 -26.65 10.43 16.28
C ARG A 262 -26.81 10.28 14.76
N PRO A 263 -26.13 11.06 13.89
CA PRO A 263 -26.19 10.85 12.45
C PRO A 263 -25.80 9.43 12.01
N LEU A 264 -24.82 8.83 12.66
CA LEU A 264 -24.39 7.46 12.34
C LEU A 264 -25.48 6.44 12.65
N LEU A 265 -26.08 6.55 13.85
CA LEU A 265 -27.16 5.67 14.29
C LEU A 265 -28.41 5.79 13.41
N PHE A 266 -28.89 7.03 13.18
CA PHE A 266 -30.13 7.27 12.43
C PHE A 266 -30.04 6.90 10.94
N ASN A 267 -28.82 6.89 10.38
CA ASN A 267 -28.59 6.47 9.01
C ASN A 267 -28.00 5.05 8.88
N SER A 268 -27.88 4.33 10.00
CA SER A 268 -27.31 2.94 10.02
C SER A 268 -25.94 2.86 9.31
N ILE A 269 -25.05 3.82 9.61
CA ILE A 269 -23.74 3.94 8.97
C ILE A 269 -22.78 2.87 9.49
N GLY A 270 -22.15 2.13 8.58
CA GLY A 270 -21.07 1.20 8.89
C GLY A 270 -19.70 1.87 8.84
N LEU A 271 -18.88 1.67 9.87
CA LEU A 271 -17.47 2.04 9.88
C LEU A 271 -16.63 0.77 10.01
N LYS A 272 -15.67 0.58 9.13
CA LYS A 272 -14.76 -0.56 9.15
C LYS A 272 -13.32 -0.09 8.92
N PHE A 273 -12.40 -0.56 9.74
CA PHE A 273 -10.98 -0.23 9.62
C PHE A 273 -10.16 -1.50 9.48
N PHE A 274 -9.04 -1.41 8.80
CA PHE A 274 -8.08 -2.51 8.73
C PHE A 274 -6.64 -1.99 8.64
N LEU A 275 -5.72 -2.82 9.08
CA LEU A 275 -4.27 -2.61 8.93
C LEU A 275 -3.72 -3.69 8.01
N VAL A 276 -3.20 -3.32 6.83
CA VAL A 276 -2.71 -4.28 5.83
C VAL A 276 -1.59 -5.18 6.37
N TYR A 277 -0.83 -4.70 7.35
CA TYR A 277 0.22 -5.48 8.02
C TYR A 277 -0.33 -6.64 8.87
N ASP A 278 -1.55 -6.51 9.39
CA ASP A 278 -2.15 -7.43 10.36
C ASP A 278 -3.54 -7.90 9.89
N LEU A 279 -3.61 -8.41 8.68
CA LEU A 279 -4.83 -9.04 8.16
C LEU A 279 -5.05 -10.40 8.81
N LEU A 280 -6.31 -10.76 9.03
CA LEU A 280 -6.67 -12.12 9.42
C LEU A 280 -6.11 -13.13 8.40
N PRO A 281 -5.70 -14.34 8.82
CA PRO A 281 -5.09 -15.32 7.91
C PRO A 281 -5.95 -15.64 6.68
N ALA A 282 -7.27 -15.72 6.83
CA ALA A 282 -8.19 -15.94 5.72
C ALA A 282 -8.20 -14.79 4.72
N ASP A 283 -8.27 -13.54 5.22
CA ASP A 283 -8.24 -12.33 4.40
C ASP A 283 -6.88 -12.19 3.69
N ARG A 284 -5.78 -12.47 4.40
CA ARG A 284 -4.44 -12.47 3.83
C ARG A 284 -4.34 -13.44 2.66
N THR A 285 -4.77 -14.67 2.86
CA THR A 285 -4.75 -15.71 1.81
C THR A 285 -5.60 -15.30 0.62
N TRP A 286 -6.80 -14.81 0.87
CA TRP A 286 -7.70 -14.35 -0.18
C TRP A 286 -7.08 -13.18 -0.97
N CYS A 287 -6.57 -12.17 -0.28
CA CYS A 287 -5.96 -10.99 -0.91
C CYS A 287 -4.72 -11.34 -1.76
N VAL A 288 -3.85 -12.23 -1.27
CA VAL A 288 -2.66 -12.69 -2.01
C VAL A 288 -3.09 -13.43 -3.28
N ASN A 289 -4.03 -14.37 -3.17
CA ASN A 289 -4.52 -15.11 -4.34
C ASN A 289 -5.19 -14.17 -5.35
N ARG A 290 -6.06 -13.27 -4.89
CA ARG A 290 -6.74 -12.32 -5.75
C ARG A 290 -5.76 -11.36 -6.44
N THR A 291 -4.74 -10.89 -5.74
CA THR A 291 -3.66 -10.08 -6.33
C THR A 291 -2.97 -10.84 -7.46
N ASN A 292 -2.61 -12.10 -7.23
CA ASN A 292 -1.97 -12.91 -8.27
C ASN A 292 -2.87 -13.18 -9.48
N GLU A 293 -4.16 -13.42 -9.28
CA GLU A 293 -5.14 -13.54 -10.37
C GLU A 293 -5.18 -12.25 -11.23
N LEU A 294 -5.27 -11.10 -10.57
CA LEU A 294 -5.30 -9.79 -11.24
C LEU A 294 -4.02 -9.51 -12.04
N LEU A 295 -2.85 -9.83 -11.47
CA LEU A 295 -1.55 -9.70 -12.12
C LEU A 295 -1.44 -10.65 -13.33
N ALA A 296 -1.76 -11.92 -13.14
CA ALA A 296 -1.70 -12.92 -14.22
C ALA A 296 -2.63 -12.58 -15.39
N ALA A 297 -3.80 -12.00 -15.09
CA ALA A 297 -4.77 -11.54 -16.07
C ALA A 297 -4.42 -10.17 -16.71
N GLY A 298 -3.36 -9.47 -16.24
CA GLY A 298 -3.02 -8.13 -16.71
C GLY A 298 -4.10 -7.08 -16.40
N GLN A 299 -4.87 -7.27 -15.35
CA GLN A 299 -6.01 -6.43 -14.99
C GLN A 299 -5.66 -5.22 -14.11
N LEU A 300 -4.40 -5.05 -13.77
CA LEU A 300 -3.92 -3.89 -13.01
C LEU A 300 -2.95 -3.06 -13.85
N GLN A 301 -3.19 -1.76 -13.90
CA GLN A 301 -2.25 -0.79 -14.45
C GLN A 301 -1.34 -0.30 -13.33
N HIS A 302 -0.04 -0.46 -13.52
CA HIS A 302 0.97 -0.04 -12.56
C HIS A 302 1.57 1.31 -12.99
N THR A 303 1.59 2.27 -12.08
CA THR A 303 2.26 3.55 -12.33
C THR A 303 3.49 3.65 -11.45
N ILE A 304 4.67 3.48 -12.06
CA ILE A 304 5.94 3.74 -11.41
C ILE A 304 6.29 5.21 -11.69
N GLY A 305 6.10 6.06 -10.69
CA GLY A 305 6.25 7.51 -10.82
C GLY A 305 7.69 7.98 -10.71
N ALA A 306 8.54 7.24 -10.00
CA ALA A 306 9.96 7.49 -9.89
C ALA A 306 10.73 6.21 -9.59
N ARG A 307 11.95 6.12 -10.13
CA ARG A 307 12.90 5.03 -9.92
C ARG A 307 14.22 5.60 -9.43
N PHE A 308 14.80 4.95 -8.45
CA PHE A 308 16.06 5.34 -7.83
C PHE A 308 16.96 4.12 -7.67
N SER A 309 18.27 4.32 -7.61
CA SER A 309 19.19 3.25 -7.14
C SER A 309 19.21 3.20 -5.60
N LEU A 310 19.77 2.14 -5.04
CA LEU A 310 19.97 2.05 -3.59
C LEU A 310 20.82 3.22 -3.04
N ASP A 311 21.78 3.71 -3.80
CA ASP A 311 22.58 4.90 -3.45
C ASP A 311 21.75 6.17 -3.30
N GLN A 312 20.60 6.21 -3.94
CA GLN A 312 19.66 7.34 -3.92
C GLN A 312 18.51 7.12 -2.92
N ILE A 313 18.71 6.31 -1.90
CA ILE A 313 17.67 5.98 -0.90
C ILE A 313 17.07 7.22 -0.24
N VAL A 314 17.90 8.24 0.01
CA VAL A 314 17.44 9.53 0.59
C VAL A 314 16.46 10.22 -0.35
N GLN A 315 16.82 10.36 -1.62
CA GLN A 315 15.98 11.00 -2.64
C GLN A 315 14.67 10.22 -2.85
N ALA A 316 14.69 8.89 -2.77
CA ALA A 316 13.50 8.06 -2.89
C ALA A 316 12.51 8.33 -1.74
N HIS A 317 13.00 8.41 -0.50
CA HIS A 317 12.16 8.78 0.64
C HIS A 317 11.62 10.20 0.52
N GLU A 318 12.45 11.17 0.12
CA GLU A 318 12.06 12.57 -0.08
C GLU A 318 11.01 12.71 -1.21
N ALA A 319 11.10 11.91 -2.28
CA ALA A 319 10.10 11.88 -3.34
C ALA A 319 8.72 11.43 -2.82
N VAL A 320 8.67 10.40 -1.95
CA VAL A 320 7.43 9.96 -1.29
C VAL A 320 6.87 11.07 -0.39
N GLU A 321 7.72 11.75 0.38
CA GLU A 321 7.35 12.88 1.24
C GLU A 321 6.78 14.06 0.45
N ALA A 322 7.35 14.33 -0.73
CA ALA A 322 6.87 15.36 -1.65
C ALA A 322 5.53 14.98 -2.33
N GLY A 323 5.03 13.75 -2.13
CA GLY A 323 3.79 13.26 -2.73
C GLY A 323 3.92 12.96 -4.21
N GLN A 324 5.03 12.31 -4.61
CA GLN A 324 5.28 11.81 -5.96
C GLN A 324 4.04 11.08 -6.49
N LEU A 325 3.67 11.37 -7.74
CA LEU A 325 2.58 10.68 -8.42
C LEU A 325 3.02 9.25 -8.79
N GLY A 326 2.18 8.26 -8.48
CA GLY A 326 2.52 6.85 -8.69
C GLY A 326 3.38 6.26 -7.57
N ASN A 327 3.85 5.04 -7.77
CA ASN A 327 4.72 4.34 -6.84
C ASN A 327 6.18 4.80 -6.99
N VAL A 328 6.91 4.82 -5.89
CA VAL A 328 8.36 5.05 -5.86
C VAL A 328 9.05 3.70 -5.65
N VAL A 329 10.05 3.39 -6.46
CA VAL A 329 10.76 2.11 -6.45
C VAL A 329 12.26 2.33 -6.43
N ILE A 330 12.97 1.52 -5.66
CA ILE A 330 14.43 1.36 -5.71
C ILE A 330 14.73 0.19 -6.63
N ASP A 331 15.57 0.38 -7.63
CA ASP A 331 16.18 -0.66 -8.44
C ASP A 331 17.45 -1.18 -7.73
N LEU A 332 17.60 -2.52 -7.64
CA LEU A 332 18.63 -3.22 -6.87
C LEU A 332 19.48 -4.14 -7.75
#